data_d6716246e17d39462b3fa2c9719d50d2
#
_entry.id   d6716246e17d39462b3fa2c9719d50d2
#
_cell.length_a   1.000
_cell.length_b   1.000
_cell.length_c   1.000
_cell.angle_alpha   90.00
_cell.angle_beta   90.00
_cell.angle_gamma   90.00
#
_symmetry.space_group_name_H-M   'P 1'
#
loop_
_entity.id
_entity.type
_entity.pdbx_description
1 polymer ?
#
loop_
_entity_poly.entity_id
_entity_poly.type
_entity_poly.pdbx_seq_one_letter_code
_entity_poly.pdbx_strand_id
1 'polypeptide(L)'
;LKVSELEEKFAELDGWNAESDAAMLLSGLGVKEDKHYVLMGELSGKEKVRVMLAQALYGNPDNLLLDEPTNDLDMETVTWLEEYLANFEHTVLVVSHDRHFLDSVCTHTVDIDYGKINMFAGNYSFWYESSQLALRQQQNQKAKAEEKKKELEEFIRRFSANVAKSKQTTSRKKMLEKLNVEEIKPSSRKYPGIIFTPEREPGNQILEVSGLSKKTEEGVVLFNDVNFNVEKGDKVVFLSRNPRAMTAFFEIINGNMKPDAGTFSWGVTITTAYLPLDNTDFFNTDLNLVDWLSQFGEGNEVYMKGFLGRMLFSGEEVLKKVSVLSGGEKMRCMIARMQLRNANCLILDTPTNHLDLESIQAFNNNLKTYKGNILFSSHDHEFIQTVANRIIELTPNGIIDKMMEYDEYITSDHIKELRAKMYGDK
;
A
#
# COMPACT_ATOMS: atom_id res chain seq x y z
N LEU A 1 38.09 -0.15 -45.18
CA LEU A 1 37.75 -1.44 -44.56
C LEU A 1 37.37 -1.23 -43.06
N LYS A 2 38.23 -0.70 -42.17
CA LYS A 2 37.89 -0.50 -40.77
C LYS A 2 36.75 0.50 -40.53
N VAL A 3 36.65 1.55 -41.33
CA VAL A 3 35.57 2.57 -41.17
C VAL A 3 34.24 1.95 -41.58
N SER A 4 34.19 1.23 -42.72
CA SER A 4 32.96 0.56 -43.17
C SER A 4 32.47 -0.51 -42.18
N GLU A 5 33.38 -1.27 -41.56
CA GLU A 5 33.05 -2.26 -40.54
C GLU A 5 32.51 -1.59 -39.25
N LEU A 6 33.01 -0.40 -38.88
CA LEU A 6 32.53 0.37 -37.75
C LEU A 6 31.18 1.04 -38.03
N GLU A 7 30.98 1.54 -39.25
CA GLU A 7 29.69 2.10 -39.69
C GLU A 7 28.61 1.01 -39.78
N GLU A 8 28.95 -0.19 -40.25
CA GLU A 8 28.04 -1.34 -40.25
C GLU A 8 27.63 -1.75 -38.84
N LYS A 9 28.59 -1.89 -37.93
CA LYS A 9 28.31 -2.16 -36.52
C LYS A 9 27.51 -1.06 -35.84
N PHE A 10 27.78 0.20 -36.14
CA PHE A 10 27.06 1.34 -35.58
C PHE A 10 25.61 1.36 -36.09
N ALA A 11 25.38 0.99 -37.35
CA ALA A 11 24.04 0.85 -37.90
C ALA A 11 23.30 -0.39 -37.33
N GLU A 12 23.99 -1.53 -37.16
CA GLU A 12 23.44 -2.74 -36.54
C GLU A 12 22.99 -2.50 -35.11
N LEU A 13 23.69 -1.62 -34.36
CA LEU A 13 23.38 -1.23 -33.00
C LEU A 13 22.42 -0.06 -32.89
N ASP A 14 21.83 0.35 -34.04
CA ASP A 14 20.94 1.54 -34.12
C ASP A 14 21.57 2.84 -33.57
N GLY A 15 22.88 2.97 -33.72
CA GLY A 15 23.67 4.05 -33.15
C GLY A 15 23.24 5.45 -33.58
N TRP A 16 22.59 5.57 -34.76
CA TRP A 16 22.09 6.86 -35.28
C TRP A 16 20.93 7.41 -34.43
N ASN A 17 20.15 6.55 -33.79
CA ASN A 17 19.00 6.91 -32.96
C ASN A 17 19.35 6.94 -31.46
N ALA A 18 20.57 6.59 -31.08
CA ALA A 18 20.99 6.41 -29.69
C ALA A 18 20.66 7.60 -28.78
N GLU A 19 20.92 8.83 -29.23
CA GLU A 19 20.63 10.04 -28.44
C GLU A 19 19.14 10.31 -28.33
N SER A 20 18.37 10.10 -29.42
CA SER A 20 16.91 10.31 -29.39
C SER A 20 16.20 9.27 -28.53
N ASP A 21 16.63 8.03 -28.57
CA ASP A 21 16.08 6.94 -27.75
C ASP A 21 16.37 7.15 -26.26
N ALA A 22 17.60 7.56 -25.93
CA ALA A 22 17.97 7.92 -24.58
C ALA A 22 17.14 9.12 -24.07
N ALA A 23 16.97 10.15 -24.91
CA ALA A 23 16.16 11.34 -24.55
C ALA A 23 14.68 10.98 -24.36
N MET A 24 14.12 10.10 -25.19
CA MET A 24 12.75 9.62 -25.07
C MET A 24 12.55 8.86 -23.73
N LEU A 25 13.43 7.95 -23.36
CA LEU A 25 13.37 7.21 -22.10
C LEU A 25 13.52 8.14 -20.89
N LEU A 26 14.47 9.06 -20.92
CA LEU A 26 14.68 10.03 -19.85
C LEU A 26 13.45 10.93 -19.66
N SER A 27 12.90 11.47 -20.75
CA SER A 27 11.70 12.33 -20.72
C SER A 27 10.48 11.55 -20.22
N GLY A 28 10.28 10.31 -20.68
CA GLY A 28 9.19 9.45 -20.24
C GLY A 28 9.29 9.12 -18.76
N LEU A 29 10.49 8.95 -18.23
CA LEU A 29 10.75 8.75 -16.80
C LEU A 29 10.78 10.07 -16.00
N GLY A 30 10.36 11.17 -16.60
CA GLY A 30 10.21 12.47 -15.92
C GLY A 30 11.52 13.20 -15.62
N VAL A 31 12.61 12.86 -16.31
CA VAL A 31 13.85 13.65 -16.31
C VAL A 31 13.71 14.74 -17.34
N LYS A 32 13.70 16.00 -16.90
CA LYS A 32 13.51 17.16 -17.77
C LYS A 32 14.65 17.32 -18.78
N GLU A 33 14.37 17.83 -19.97
CA GLU A 33 15.35 17.98 -21.06
C GLU A 33 16.56 18.82 -20.67
N ASP A 34 16.38 19.85 -19.85
CA ASP A 34 17.47 20.69 -19.33
C ASP A 34 18.49 19.92 -18.47
N LYS A 35 18.10 18.73 -18.01
CA LYS A 35 18.93 17.86 -17.18
C LYS A 35 19.58 16.68 -17.92
N HIS A 36 19.26 16.46 -19.18
CA HIS A 36 19.80 15.33 -19.95
C HIS A 36 21.34 15.38 -20.11
N TYR A 37 21.93 16.56 -20.05
CA TYR A 37 23.39 16.76 -20.19
C TYR A 37 24.06 17.17 -18.87
N VAL A 38 23.32 17.13 -17.75
CA VAL A 38 23.87 17.40 -16.42
C VAL A 38 24.65 16.18 -15.90
N LEU A 39 25.74 16.41 -15.20
CA LEU A 39 26.53 15.31 -14.63
C LEU A 39 25.73 14.56 -13.58
N MET A 40 25.83 13.23 -13.57
CA MET A 40 25.16 12.37 -12.59
C MET A 40 25.40 12.79 -11.13
N GLY A 41 26.58 13.35 -10.84
CA GLY A 41 26.90 13.84 -9.49
C GLY A 41 26.00 14.99 -9.02
N GLU A 42 25.51 15.81 -9.92
CA GLU A 42 24.73 17.01 -9.68
C GLU A 42 23.22 16.75 -9.61
N LEU A 43 22.77 15.56 -10.08
CA LEU A 43 21.37 15.15 -10.02
C LEU A 43 20.96 14.79 -8.58
N SER A 44 19.69 15.05 -8.27
CA SER A 44 19.09 14.60 -7.01
C SER A 44 19.00 13.06 -6.93
N GLY A 45 18.87 12.51 -5.73
CA GLY A 45 18.73 11.06 -5.55
C GLY A 45 17.61 10.44 -6.39
N LYS A 46 16.45 11.11 -6.46
CA LYS A 46 15.31 10.66 -7.27
C LYS A 46 15.59 10.69 -8.77
N GLU A 47 16.22 11.75 -9.25
CA GLU A 47 16.61 11.85 -10.67
C GLU A 47 17.65 10.78 -11.05
N LYS A 48 18.58 10.47 -10.16
CA LYS A 48 19.56 9.38 -10.36
C LYS A 48 18.87 8.03 -10.54
N VAL A 49 17.87 7.71 -9.72
CA VAL A 49 17.10 6.47 -9.84
C VAL A 49 16.39 6.40 -11.21
N ARG A 50 15.77 7.49 -11.65
CA ARG A 50 15.12 7.59 -12.97
C ARG A 50 16.10 7.37 -14.13
N VAL A 51 17.29 7.97 -14.04
CA VAL A 51 18.35 7.76 -15.06
C VAL A 51 18.85 6.31 -15.05
N MET A 52 19.01 5.69 -13.88
CA MET A 52 19.40 4.27 -13.80
C MET A 52 18.32 3.35 -14.39
N LEU A 53 17.06 3.68 -14.18
CA LEU A 53 15.94 2.94 -14.79
C LEU A 53 15.96 3.13 -16.33
N ALA A 54 16.16 4.35 -16.83
CA ALA A 54 16.32 4.62 -18.27
C ALA A 54 17.47 3.78 -18.85
N GLN A 55 18.60 3.70 -18.16
CA GLN A 55 19.73 2.89 -18.56
C GLN A 55 19.39 1.39 -18.64
N ALA A 56 18.59 0.87 -17.71
CA ALA A 56 18.16 -0.53 -17.72
C ALA A 56 17.21 -0.84 -18.90
N LEU A 57 16.38 0.12 -19.30
CA LEU A 57 15.43 0.00 -20.41
C LEU A 57 16.10 0.23 -21.78
N TYR A 58 17.23 0.93 -21.81
CA TYR A 58 17.91 1.30 -23.03
C TYR A 58 18.46 0.07 -23.79
N GLY A 59 18.33 0.08 -25.11
CA GLY A 59 18.86 -0.98 -25.97
C GLY A 59 17.99 -2.22 -26.06
N ASN A 60 16.75 -2.17 -25.57
CA ASN A 60 15.74 -3.24 -25.66
C ASN A 60 16.29 -4.62 -25.24
N PRO A 61 16.67 -4.81 -23.98
CA PRO A 61 17.33 -6.03 -23.51
C PRO A 61 16.41 -7.26 -23.61
N ASP A 62 16.97 -8.44 -23.90
CA ASP A 62 16.22 -9.70 -23.96
C ASP A 62 15.56 -10.08 -22.63
N ASN A 63 16.18 -9.71 -21.52
CA ASN A 63 15.67 -9.95 -20.18
C ASN A 63 15.86 -8.70 -19.31
N LEU A 64 14.76 -8.21 -18.76
CA LEU A 64 14.72 -7.05 -17.87
C LEU A 64 14.38 -7.50 -16.45
N LEU A 65 15.22 -7.13 -15.49
CA LEU A 65 15.04 -7.44 -14.07
C LEU A 65 14.82 -6.14 -13.31
N LEU A 66 13.66 -5.98 -12.71
CA LEU A 66 13.25 -4.77 -12.00
C LEU A 66 12.88 -5.12 -10.56
N ASP A 67 13.53 -4.45 -9.60
CA ASP A 67 13.23 -4.57 -8.19
C ASP A 67 12.68 -3.23 -7.68
N GLU A 68 11.41 -3.22 -7.28
CA GLU A 68 10.66 -2.05 -6.82
C GLU A 68 10.78 -0.82 -7.75
N PRO A 69 10.51 -0.96 -9.06
CA PRO A 69 10.79 0.11 -10.03
C PRO A 69 9.89 1.34 -9.88
N THR A 70 8.76 1.21 -9.21
CA THR A 70 7.79 2.31 -8.97
C THR A 70 8.14 3.18 -7.77
N ASN A 71 9.08 2.75 -6.92
CA ASN A 71 9.49 3.52 -5.77
C ASN A 71 10.04 4.90 -6.18
N ASP A 72 9.63 5.93 -5.46
CA ASP A 72 10.05 7.33 -5.69
C ASP A 72 9.63 7.95 -7.04
N LEU A 73 8.83 7.24 -7.85
CA LEU A 73 8.23 7.79 -9.06
C LEU A 73 6.92 8.51 -8.74
N ASP A 74 6.62 9.56 -9.50
CA ASP A 74 5.29 10.15 -9.50
C ASP A 74 4.33 9.35 -10.39
N MET A 75 3.04 9.61 -10.24
CA MET A 75 1.99 8.86 -10.91
C MET A 75 2.11 8.90 -12.45
N GLU A 76 2.47 10.05 -13.01
CA GLU A 76 2.62 10.22 -14.46
C GLU A 76 3.76 9.33 -14.99
N THR A 77 4.87 9.27 -14.24
CA THR A 77 6.02 8.42 -14.58
C THR A 77 5.68 6.92 -14.41
N VAL A 78 4.90 6.55 -13.39
CA VAL A 78 4.46 5.15 -13.20
C VAL A 78 3.57 4.72 -14.36
N THR A 79 2.58 5.54 -14.75
CA THR A 79 1.70 5.24 -15.89
C THR A 79 2.49 5.08 -17.18
N TRP A 80 3.45 5.96 -17.44
CA TRP A 80 4.32 5.83 -18.60
C TRP A 80 5.13 4.51 -18.57
N LEU A 81 5.66 4.13 -17.40
CA LEU A 81 6.41 2.89 -17.24
C LEU A 81 5.52 1.66 -17.44
N GLU A 82 4.28 1.68 -16.95
CA GLU A 82 3.28 0.63 -17.19
C GLU A 82 3.01 0.45 -18.69
N GLU A 83 2.76 1.53 -19.41
CA GLU A 83 2.52 1.50 -20.84
C GLU A 83 3.76 0.99 -21.61
N TYR A 84 4.95 1.42 -21.22
CA TYR A 84 6.20 0.97 -21.82
C TYR A 84 6.40 -0.54 -21.63
N LEU A 85 6.25 -1.04 -20.39
CA LEU A 85 6.46 -2.45 -20.06
C LEU A 85 5.34 -3.37 -20.59
N ALA A 86 4.10 -2.89 -20.68
CA ALA A 86 3.00 -3.63 -21.31
C ALA A 86 3.24 -3.90 -22.78
N ASN A 87 3.98 -3.02 -23.47
CA ASN A 87 4.36 -3.16 -24.87
C ASN A 87 5.76 -3.77 -25.08
N PHE A 88 6.45 -4.13 -23.99
CA PHE A 88 7.79 -4.70 -24.09
C PHE A 88 7.74 -6.13 -24.62
N GLU A 89 8.46 -6.41 -25.71
CA GLU A 89 8.35 -7.69 -26.44
C GLU A 89 9.13 -8.85 -25.80
N HIS A 90 10.05 -8.54 -24.88
CA HIS A 90 10.93 -9.52 -24.26
C HIS A 90 10.51 -9.88 -22.85
N THR A 91 11.33 -10.64 -22.14
CA THR A 91 11.01 -11.10 -20.77
C THR A 91 11.26 -10.02 -19.74
N VAL A 92 10.24 -9.75 -18.92
CA VAL A 92 10.34 -8.85 -17.75
C VAL A 92 10.10 -9.65 -16.48
N LEU A 93 11.02 -9.57 -15.53
CA LEU A 93 10.85 -10.06 -14.15
C LEU A 93 10.78 -8.86 -13.22
N VAL A 94 9.64 -8.70 -12.57
CA VAL A 94 9.37 -7.58 -11.68
C VAL A 94 9.12 -8.07 -10.27
N VAL A 95 9.72 -7.40 -9.29
CA VAL A 95 9.34 -7.45 -7.88
C VAL A 95 8.75 -6.09 -7.52
N SER A 96 7.53 -6.04 -7.01
CA SER A 96 6.89 -4.80 -6.60
C SER A 96 5.83 -5.03 -5.51
N HIS A 97 5.62 -4.02 -4.68
CA HIS A 97 4.52 -3.92 -3.73
C HIS A 97 3.35 -3.09 -4.29
N ASP A 98 3.49 -2.53 -5.47
CA ASP A 98 2.44 -1.81 -6.18
C ASP A 98 1.55 -2.81 -6.96
N ARG A 99 0.34 -3.03 -6.43
CA ARG A 99 -0.62 -4.00 -6.99
C ARG A 99 -1.13 -3.58 -8.36
N HIS A 100 -1.39 -2.29 -8.55
CA HIS A 100 -1.86 -1.77 -9.84
C HIS A 100 -0.80 -1.96 -10.91
N PHE A 101 0.44 -1.64 -10.60
CA PHE A 101 1.56 -1.86 -11.49
C PHE A 101 1.73 -3.34 -11.87
N LEU A 102 1.66 -4.26 -10.88
CA LEU A 102 1.72 -5.69 -11.14
C LEU A 102 0.57 -6.17 -12.02
N ASP A 103 -0.64 -5.65 -11.81
CA ASP A 103 -1.81 -6.01 -12.59
C ASP A 103 -1.78 -5.47 -14.01
N SER A 104 -1.18 -4.29 -14.21
CA SER A 104 -1.05 -3.65 -15.53
C SER A 104 0.03 -4.30 -16.39
N VAL A 105 1.13 -4.75 -15.78
CA VAL A 105 2.34 -5.20 -16.51
C VAL A 105 2.45 -6.72 -16.58
N CYS A 106 2.06 -7.45 -15.53
CA CYS A 106 2.40 -8.87 -15.40
C CYS A 106 1.33 -9.79 -16.02
N THR A 107 1.78 -10.74 -16.85
CA THR A 107 0.97 -11.82 -17.41
C THR A 107 0.98 -13.09 -16.56
N HIS A 108 2.00 -13.23 -15.71
CA HIS A 108 2.19 -14.37 -14.81
C HIS A 108 2.61 -13.86 -13.42
N THR A 109 2.16 -14.56 -12.40
CA THR A 109 2.57 -14.33 -11.02
C THR A 109 3.42 -15.49 -10.54
N VAL A 110 4.60 -15.19 -10.00
CA VAL A 110 5.51 -16.18 -9.40
C VAL A 110 5.45 -16.05 -7.90
N ASP A 111 4.98 -17.10 -7.26
CA ASP A 111 4.85 -17.22 -5.80
C ASP A 111 6.00 -18.03 -5.22
N ILE A 112 6.75 -17.43 -4.30
CA ILE A 112 7.83 -18.09 -3.57
C ILE A 112 7.37 -18.31 -2.13
N ASP A 113 7.01 -19.56 -1.80
CA ASP A 113 6.54 -19.92 -0.46
C ASP A 113 7.18 -21.24 0.00
N TYR A 114 7.64 -21.31 1.24
CA TYR A 114 8.34 -22.48 1.84
C TYR A 114 9.50 -23.02 0.98
N GLY A 115 10.26 -22.14 0.35
CA GLY A 115 11.40 -22.52 -0.50
C GLY A 115 10.99 -23.18 -1.83
N LYS A 116 9.73 -23.09 -2.22
CA LYS A 116 9.20 -23.55 -3.51
C LYS A 116 8.78 -22.35 -4.36
N ILE A 117 9.00 -22.50 -5.65
CA ILE A 117 8.59 -21.52 -6.65
C ILE A 117 7.38 -22.10 -7.38
N ASN A 118 6.25 -21.39 -7.32
CA ASN A 118 5.04 -21.75 -8.04
C ASN A 118 4.72 -20.61 -9.04
N MET A 119 4.51 -20.97 -10.29
CA MET A 119 4.14 -20.01 -11.34
C MET A 119 2.67 -20.16 -11.67
N PHE A 120 1.96 -19.05 -11.74
CA PHE A 120 0.54 -18.98 -12.07
C PHE A 120 0.36 -18.08 -13.30
N ALA A 121 -0.45 -18.53 -14.24
CA ALA A 121 -0.89 -17.68 -15.35
C ALA A 121 -1.96 -16.71 -14.81
N GLY A 122 -1.77 -15.43 -15.06
CA GLY A 122 -2.59 -14.33 -14.57
C GLY A 122 -1.79 -13.30 -13.78
N ASN A 123 -2.38 -12.12 -13.62
CA ASN A 123 -1.81 -11.03 -12.84
C ASN A 123 -1.93 -11.26 -11.32
N TYR A 124 -1.44 -10.30 -10.53
CA TYR A 124 -1.44 -10.40 -9.08
C TYR A 124 -2.85 -10.55 -8.47
N SER A 125 -3.82 -9.74 -8.91
CA SER A 125 -5.19 -9.78 -8.39
C SER A 125 -5.87 -11.12 -8.67
N PHE A 126 -5.72 -11.66 -9.87
CA PHE A 126 -6.23 -12.99 -10.20
C PHE A 126 -5.60 -14.10 -9.34
N TRP A 127 -4.28 -14.06 -9.16
CA TRP A 127 -3.58 -14.99 -8.29
C TRP A 127 -4.07 -14.87 -6.84
N TYR A 128 -4.21 -13.65 -6.32
CA TYR A 128 -4.65 -13.40 -4.96
C TYR A 128 -6.05 -13.95 -4.70
N GLU A 129 -7.02 -13.61 -5.55
CA GLU A 129 -8.40 -14.11 -5.44
C GLU A 129 -8.46 -15.64 -5.52
N SER A 130 -7.75 -16.23 -6.47
CA SER A 130 -7.69 -17.68 -6.66
C SER A 130 -7.05 -18.37 -5.45
N SER A 131 -6.00 -17.80 -4.88
CA SER A 131 -5.33 -18.34 -3.69
C SER A 131 -6.22 -18.25 -2.45
N GLN A 132 -6.96 -17.16 -2.26
CA GLN A 132 -7.92 -16.99 -1.17
C GLN A 132 -9.08 -17.97 -1.28
N LEU A 133 -9.58 -18.19 -2.50
CA LEU A 133 -10.65 -19.16 -2.75
C LEU A 133 -10.17 -20.59 -2.43
N ALA A 134 -8.99 -20.96 -2.90
CA ALA A 134 -8.39 -22.27 -2.62
C ALA A 134 -8.19 -22.49 -1.11
N LEU A 135 -7.70 -21.48 -0.40
CA LEU A 135 -7.52 -21.53 1.06
C LEU A 135 -8.85 -21.74 1.79
N ARG A 136 -9.90 -20.99 1.41
CA ARG A 136 -11.26 -21.17 1.99
C ARG A 136 -11.82 -22.56 1.72
N GLN A 137 -11.62 -23.09 0.53
CA GLN A 137 -12.06 -24.46 0.18
C GLN A 137 -11.34 -25.49 1.02
N GLN A 138 -10.02 -25.37 1.19
CA GLN A 138 -9.23 -26.24 2.04
C GLN A 138 -9.67 -26.18 3.50
N GLN A 139 -9.89 -24.97 4.05
CA GLN A 139 -10.39 -24.80 5.42
C GLN A 139 -11.75 -25.47 5.62
N ASN A 140 -12.67 -25.30 4.67
CA ASN A 140 -13.98 -25.94 4.70
C ASN A 140 -13.89 -27.47 4.62
N GLN A 141 -13.00 -28.01 3.80
CA GLN A 141 -12.76 -29.45 3.70
C GLN A 141 -12.16 -29.98 5.00
N LYS A 142 -11.21 -29.28 5.59
CA LYS A 142 -10.63 -29.63 6.88
C LYS A 142 -11.68 -29.65 8.00
N ALA A 143 -12.50 -28.60 8.11
CA ALA A 143 -13.56 -28.49 9.10
C ALA A 143 -14.55 -29.68 8.98
N LYS A 144 -14.99 -30.02 7.76
CA LYS A 144 -15.86 -31.18 7.50
C LYS A 144 -15.17 -32.51 7.85
N ALA A 145 -13.87 -32.65 7.56
CA ALA A 145 -13.11 -33.84 7.90
C ALA A 145 -12.95 -34.00 9.41
N GLU A 146 -12.68 -32.91 10.14
CA GLU A 146 -12.60 -32.90 11.61
C GLU A 146 -13.94 -33.22 12.28
N GLU A 147 -15.03 -32.65 11.76
CA GLU A 147 -16.40 -32.96 12.25
C GLU A 147 -16.70 -34.44 12.06
N LYS A 148 -16.44 -34.98 10.87
CA LYS A 148 -16.63 -36.39 10.57
C LYS A 148 -15.73 -37.30 11.40
N LYS A 149 -14.50 -36.86 11.69
CA LYS A 149 -13.59 -37.54 12.60
C LYS A 149 -14.19 -37.64 14.02
N LYS A 150 -14.68 -36.54 14.56
CA LYS A 150 -15.33 -36.48 15.87
C LYS A 150 -16.56 -37.39 15.94
N GLU A 151 -17.43 -37.37 14.93
CA GLU A 151 -18.58 -38.26 14.87
C GLU A 151 -18.20 -39.75 14.88
N LEU A 152 -17.16 -40.12 14.12
CA LEU A 152 -16.66 -41.49 14.07
C LEU A 152 -16.05 -41.91 15.41
N GLU A 153 -15.24 -41.04 16.03
CA GLU A 153 -14.63 -41.28 17.33
C GLU A 153 -15.69 -41.42 18.44
N GLU A 154 -16.71 -40.57 18.48
CA GLU A 154 -17.81 -40.67 19.42
C GLU A 154 -18.62 -41.96 19.26
N PHE A 155 -18.92 -42.32 18.01
CA PHE A 155 -19.60 -43.56 17.73
C PHE A 155 -18.78 -44.78 18.20
N ILE A 156 -17.49 -44.83 17.88
CA ILE A 156 -16.58 -45.90 18.29
C ILE A 156 -16.53 -45.96 19.82
N ARG A 157 -16.39 -44.82 20.51
CA ARG A 157 -16.36 -44.75 21.98
C ARG A 157 -17.66 -45.29 22.61
N ARG A 158 -18.82 -44.88 22.06
CA ARG A 158 -20.14 -45.23 22.59
C ARG A 158 -20.46 -46.72 22.40
N PHE A 159 -19.99 -47.35 21.33
CA PHE A 159 -20.39 -48.69 20.94
C PHE A 159 -19.23 -49.71 20.92
N SER A 160 -18.06 -49.37 21.43
CA SER A 160 -16.87 -50.22 21.43
C SER A 160 -17.06 -51.55 22.17
N ALA A 161 -17.89 -51.57 23.23
CA ALA A 161 -18.18 -52.76 24.02
C ALA A 161 -19.47 -53.50 23.59
N ASN A 162 -20.17 -53.03 22.54
CA ASN A 162 -21.45 -53.63 22.13
C ASN A 162 -21.24 -54.67 21.05
N VAL A 163 -21.44 -55.95 21.39
CA VAL A 163 -21.26 -57.12 20.50
C VAL A 163 -22.17 -57.03 19.26
N ALA A 164 -23.41 -56.57 19.41
CA ALA A 164 -24.37 -56.44 18.29
C ALA A 164 -23.96 -55.39 17.26
N LYS A 165 -23.14 -54.39 17.64
CA LYS A 165 -22.63 -53.31 16.75
C LYS A 165 -21.18 -53.50 16.36
N SER A 166 -20.54 -54.63 16.70
CA SER A 166 -19.12 -54.88 16.42
C SER A 166 -18.72 -54.69 14.96
N LYS A 167 -19.52 -55.21 14.00
CA LYS A 167 -19.26 -55.01 12.55
C LYS A 167 -19.32 -53.52 12.14
N GLN A 168 -20.25 -52.74 12.69
CA GLN A 168 -20.38 -51.32 12.39
C GLN A 168 -19.21 -50.50 13.00
N THR A 169 -18.79 -50.88 14.22
CA THR A 169 -17.64 -50.24 14.90
C THR A 169 -16.35 -50.52 14.14
N THR A 170 -16.14 -51.77 13.66
CA THR A 170 -14.97 -52.11 12.83
C THR A 170 -14.96 -51.40 11.48
N SER A 171 -16.12 -51.26 10.82
CA SER A 171 -16.24 -50.49 9.57
C SER A 171 -15.90 -49.03 9.78
N ARG A 172 -16.37 -48.42 10.89
CA ARG A 172 -16.11 -47.03 11.21
C ARG A 172 -14.66 -46.77 11.65
N LYS A 173 -14.00 -47.72 12.30
CA LYS A 173 -12.55 -47.66 12.56
C LYS A 173 -11.76 -47.63 11.25
N LYS A 174 -12.11 -48.47 10.28
CA LYS A 174 -11.49 -48.44 8.94
C LYS A 174 -11.75 -47.14 8.20
N MET A 175 -12.93 -46.52 8.38
CA MET A 175 -13.22 -45.19 7.84
C MET A 175 -12.36 -44.12 8.51
N LEU A 176 -12.16 -44.18 9.82
CA LEU A 176 -11.32 -43.25 10.57
C LEU A 176 -9.85 -43.35 10.15
N GLU A 177 -9.35 -44.56 9.94
CA GLU A 177 -7.97 -44.83 9.45
C GLU A 177 -7.75 -44.28 8.02
N LYS A 178 -8.80 -44.30 7.20
CA LYS A 178 -8.78 -43.79 5.82
C LYS A 178 -9.00 -42.27 5.73
N LEU A 179 -9.47 -41.64 6.81
CA LEU A 179 -9.69 -40.20 6.87
C LEU A 179 -8.32 -39.52 7.05
N ASN A 180 -7.62 -39.33 5.92
CA ASN A 180 -6.43 -38.51 5.89
C ASN A 180 -6.88 -37.07 6.14
N VAL A 181 -6.70 -36.60 7.35
CA VAL A 181 -6.69 -35.15 7.63
C VAL A 181 -5.32 -34.67 7.16
N GLU A 182 -5.23 -34.33 5.88
CA GLU A 182 -4.02 -33.68 5.38
C GLU A 182 -3.76 -32.46 6.26
N GLU A 183 -2.59 -32.42 6.87
CA GLU A 183 -2.10 -31.20 7.52
C GLU A 183 -1.92 -30.16 6.41
N ILE A 184 -2.92 -29.29 6.29
CA ILE A 184 -2.80 -28.09 5.47
C ILE A 184 -1.68 -27.29 6.09
N LYS A 185 -0.52 -27.26 5.43
CA LYS A 185 0.52 -26.30 5.80
C LYS A 185 -0.04 -24.92 5.52
N PRO A 186 -0.32 -24.10 6.55
CA PRO A 186 -0.76 -22.75 6.31
C PRO A 186 0.33 -22.02 5.50
N SER A 187 -0.05 -21.15 4.58
CA SER A 187 0.92 -20.29 3.88
C SER A 187 1.84 -19.62 4.90
N SER A 188 3.10 -19.41 4.55
CA SER A 188 4.03 -18.63 5.38
C SER A 188 3.61 -17.18 5.49
N ARG A 189 2.74 -16.71 4.57
CA ARG A 189 2.19 -15.35 4.57
C ARG A 189 1.27 -15.13 5.75
N LYS A 190 1.56 -14.06 6.48
CA LYS A 190 0.77 -13.66 7.64
C LYS A 190 0.20 -12.27 7.39
N TYR A 191 -1.11 -12.14 7.53
CA TYR A 191 -1.81 -10.88 7.43
C TYR A 191 -1.98 -10.28 8.82
N PRO A 192 -1.59 -9.02 9.05
CA PRO A 192 -1.84 -8.39 10.34
C PRO A 192 -3.34 -8.20 10.57
N GLY A 193 -3.78 -8.35 11.81
CA GLY A 193 -5.17 -8.16 12.23
C GLY A 193 -5.50 -6.68 12.43
N ILE A 194 -5.56 -5.91 11.36
CA ILE A 194 -5.88 -4.48 11.40
C ILE A 194 -7.39 -4.31 11.49
N ILE A 195 -7.88 -3.73 12.57
CA ILE A 195 -9.31 -3.47 12.81
C ILE A 195 -9.45 -2.11 13.50
N PHE A 196 -9.97 -1.12 12.78
CA PHE A 196 -10.37 0.17 13.36
C PHE A 196 -11.85 0.13 13.72
N THR A 197 -12.13 0.41 14.97
CA THR A 197 -13.51 0.50 15.48
C THR A 197 -13.68 1.84 16.18
N PRO A 198 -14.51 2.75 15.68
CA PRO A 198 -14.75 4.01 16.36
C PRO A 198 -15.50 3.78 17.68
N GLU A 199 -15.09 4.46 18.74
CA GLU A 199 -15.78 4.40 20.03
C GLU A 199 -17.20 4.97 19.94
N ARG A 200 -17.38 6.01 19.11
CA ARG A 200 -18.68 6.63 18.81
C ARG A 200 -18.79 7.01 17.35
N GLU A 201 -20.01 7.04 16.84
CA GLU A 201 -20.25 7.53 15.48
C GLU A 201 -19.91 9.02 15.36
N PRO A 202 -19.31 9.47 14.24
CA PRO A 202 -19.09 10.88 13.97
C PRO A 202 -20.42 11.60 13.77
N GLY A 203 -20.47 12.88 14.17
CA GLY A 203 -21.57 13.79 13.80
C GLY A 203 -21.59 14.11 12.32
N ASN A 204 -22.50 14.99 11.89
CA ASN A 204 -22.61 15.35 10.47
C ASN A 204 -21.48 16.28 10.00
N GLN A 205 -21.02 17.17 10.86
CA GLN A 205 -19.93 18.10 10.55
C GLN A 205 -18.62 17.52 11.10
N ILE A 206 -17.68 17.25 10.21
CA ILE A 206 -16.41 16.62 10.56
C ILE A 206 -15.29 17.66 10.65
N LEU A 207 -15.00 18.32 9.55
CA LEU A 207 -13.95 19.33 9.42
C LEU A 207 -14.43 20.46 8.52
N GLU A 208 -14.24 21.68 8.95
CA GLU A 208 -14.44 22.89 8.16
C GLU A 208 -13.10 23.59 7.94
N VAL A 209 -12.79 23.94 6.70
CA VAL A 209 -11.56 24.63 6.32
C VAL A 209 -11.94 25.89 5.54
N SER A 210 -11.41 27.04 5.96
CA SER A 210 -11.74 28.34 5.39
C SER A 210 -10.49 29.19 5.11
N GLY A 211 -10.21 29.45 3.84
CA GLY A 211 -9.15 30.34 3.38
C GLY A 211 -7.73 29.86 3.74
N LEU A 212 -7.55 28.55 3.92
CA LEU A 212 -6.28 28.00 4.42
C LEU A 212 -5.17 28.16 3.38
N SER A 213 -4.03 28.70 3.80
CA SER A 213 -2.88 28.93 2.91
C SER A 213 -1.58 28.59 3.61
N LYS A 214 -0.62 28.05 2.86
CA LYS A 214 0.72 27.70 3.36
C LYS A 214 1.78 27.83 2.28
N LYS A 215 2.94 28.37 2.68
CA LYS A 215 4.17 28.45 1.89
C LYS A 215 5.30 27.76 2.64
N THR A 216 6.32 27.35 1.90
CA THR A 216 7.59 26.91 2.50
C THR A 216 8.38 28.12 3.01
N GLU A 217 9.41 27.90 3.82
CA GLU A 217 10.33 28.96 4.27
C GLU A 217 11.04 29.66 3.09
N GLU A 218 11.23 28.95 1.99
CA GLU A 218 11.81 29.43 0.73
C GLU A 218 10.80 30.25 -0.12
N GLY A 219 9.55 30.38 0.35
CA GLY A 219 8.50 31.16 -0.32
C GLY A 219 7.70 30.39 -1.38
N VAL A 220 7.94 29.10 -1.56
CA VAL A 220 7.16 28.26 -2.50
C VAL A 220 5.75 28.06 -1.95
N VAL A 221 4.73 28.41 -2.75
CA VAL A 221 3.32 28.21 -2.38
C VAL A 221 3.00 26.72 -2.43
N LEU A 222 2.60 26.15 -1.31
CA LEU A 222 2.13 24.77 -1.21
C LEU A 222 0.65 24.67 -1.61
N PHE A 223 -0.17 25.52 -1.02
CA PHE A 223 -1.58 25.72 -1.36
C PHE A 223 -2.03 27.11 -0.89
N ASN A 224 -3.09 27.63 -1.52
CA ASN A 224 -3.58 28.95 -1.25
C ASN A 224 -5.10 28.99 -1.31
N ASP A 225 -5.72 29.72 -0.38
CA ASP A 225 -7.18 29.95 -0.29
C ASP A 225 -8.01 28.65 -0.36
N VAL A 226 -7.62 27.67 0.43
CA VAL A 226 -8.27 26.35 0.48
C VAL A 226 -9.56 26.43 1.31
N ASN A 227 -10.69 26.08 0.69
CA ASN A 227 -12.02 26.14 1.28
C ASN A 227 -12.78 24.85 0.97
N PHE A 228 -13.15 24.09 2.00
CA PHE A 228 -14.03 22.92 1.87
C PHE A 228 -14.55 22.46 3.24
N ASN A 229 -15.60 21.64 3.22
CA ASN A 229 -16.16 20.97 4.39
C ASN A 229 -16.07 19.46 4.17
N VAL A 230 -15.79 18.71 5.25
CA VAL A 230 -15.86 17.25 5.28
C VAL A 230 -17.12 16.85 6.03
N GLU A 231 -17.92 15.97 5.40
CA GLU A 231 -19.18 15.48 5.95
C GLU A 231 -19.05 14.03 6.43
N LYS A 232 -20.06 13.57 7.16
CA LYS A 232 -20.13 12.19 7.65
C LYS A 232 -20.09 11.19 6.47
N GLY A 233 -19.16 10.25 6.54
CA GLY A 233 -18.99 9.22 5.53
C GLY A 233 -17.99 9.56 4.43
N ASP A 234 -17.47 10.78 4.39
CA ASP A 234 -16.42 11.16 3.46
C ASP A 234 -15.13 10.39 3.76
N LYS A 235 -14.58 9.77 2.72
CA LYS A 235 -13.24 9.19 2.68
C LYS A 235 -12.46 9.96 1.62
N VAL A 236 -11.74 10.97 2.08
CA VAL A 236 -11.12 11.96 1.20
C VAL A 236 -9.66 11.60 0.97
N VAL A 237 -9.28 11.41 -0.30
CA VAL A 237 -7.88 11.41 -0.68
C VAL A 237 -7.42 12.82 -1.02
N PHE A 238 -6.30 13.22 -0.44
CA PHE A 238 -5.62 14.48 -0.77
C PHE A 238 -4.50 14.20 -1.76
N LEU A 239 -4.48 14.95 -2.85
CA LEU A 239 -3.48 14.90 -3.90
C LEU A 239 -2.75 16.23 -4.01
N SER A 240 -1.53 16.24 -4.49
CA SER A 240 -0.78 17.42 -4.92
C SER A 240 0.42 17.01 -5.75
N ARG A 241 0.83 17.82 -6.71
CA ARG A 241 2.13 17.64 -7.40
C ARG A 241 3.32 17.87 -6.46
N ASN A 242 3.13 18.64 -5.39
CA ASN A 242 4.13 18.82 -4.34
C ASN A 242 3.76 18.00 -3.10
N PRO A 243 4.45 16.88 -2.79
CA PRO A 243 4.14 16.04 -1.62
C PRO A 243 4.16 16.80 -0.30
N ARG A 244 4.99 17.87 -0.18
CA ARG A 244 5.05 18.71 1.02
C ARG A 244 3.71 19.41 1.31
N ALA A 245 2.87 19.63 0.29
CA ALA A 245 1.57 20.26 0.48
C ALA A 245 0.63 19.39 1.31
N MET A 246 0.59 18.09 1.04
CA MET A 246 -0.25 17.12 1.77
C MET A 246 0.20 16.99 3.23
N THR A 247 1.49 16.79 3.46
CA THR A 247 2.06 16.71 4.82
C THR A 247 1.80 18.00 5.60
N ALA A 248 2.05 19.18 4.99
CA ALA A 248 1.79 20.46 5.65
C ALA A 248 0.30 20.63 6.00
N PHE A 249 -0.60 20.21 5.12
CA PHE A 249 -2.03 20.26 5.39
C PHE A 249 -2.40 19.37 6.59
N PHE A 250 -1.93 18.11 6.64
CA PHE A 250 -2.20 17.21 7.76
C PHE A 250 -1.58 17.71 9.06
N GLU A 251 -0.37 18.24 9.04
CA GLU A 251 0.27 18.83 10.22
C GLU A 251 -0.51 20.05 10.75
N ILE A 252 -1.08 20.86 9.84
CA ILE A 252 -1.90 22.02 10.23
C ILE A 252 -3.19 21.54 10.92
N ILE A 253 -3.96 20.65 10.31
CA ILE A 253 -5.24 20.21 10.90
C ILE A 253 -5.08 19.37 12.16
N ASN A 254 -3.89 18.83 12.41
CA ASN A 254 -3.53 18.19 13.69
C ASN A 254 -2.95 19.17 14.72
N GLY A 255 -2.78 20.44 14.36
CA GLY A 255 -2.29 21.47 15.27
C GLY A 255 -0.78 21.51 15.49
N ASN A 256 -0.01 20.71 14.72
CA ASN A 256 1.45 20.64 14.81
C ASN A 256 2.12 21.76 14.03
N MET A 257 1.44 22.32 13.04
CA MET A 257 1.94 23.41 12.19
C MET A 257 0.92 24.56 12.12
N LYS A 258 1.39 25.81 12.11
CA LYS A 258 0.53 26.96 11.91
C LYS A 258 0.34 27.26 10.43
N PRO A 259 -0.89 27.55 9.96
CA PRO A 259 -1.11 28.07 8.62
C PRO A 259 -0.58 29.51 8.52
N ASP A 260 -0.31 29.95 7.30
CA ASP A 260 0.06 31.34 7.03
C ASP A 260 -1.19 32.25 6.95
N ALA A 261 -2.32 31.70 6.52
CA ALA A 261 -3.63 32.34 6.53
C ALA A 261 -4.75 31.29 6.63
N GLY A 262 -5.94 31.75 7.00
CA GLY A 262 -7.13 30.95 7.13
C GLY A 262 -7.25 30.21 8.46
N THR A 263 -8.34 29.46 8.59
CA THR A 263 -8.70 28.74 9.81
C THR A 263 -9.29 27.35 9.48
N PHE A 264 -9.29 26.48 10.46
CA PHE A 264 -10.00 25.21 10.39
C PHE A 264 -10.69 24.92 11.71
N SER A 265 -11.74 24.13 11.70
CA SER A 265 -12.42 23.66 12.90
C SER A 265 -12.91 22.22 12.77
N TRP A 266 -12.69 21.45 13.81
CA TRP A 266 -13.22 20.10 13.94
C TRP A 266 -14.61 20.11 14.56
N GLY A 267 -15.48 19.20 14.11
CA GLY A 267 -16.77 18.97 14.75
C GLY A 267 -16.60 18.49 16.20
N VAL A 268 -17.52 18.91 17.06
CA VAL A 268 -17.46 18.65 18.52
C VAL A 268 -17.38 17.15 18.88
N THR A 269 -17.93 16.28 18.04
CA THR A 269 -17.96 14.82 18.29
C THR A 269 -16.77 14.09 17.69
N ILE A 270 -15.86 14.79 17.04
CA ILE A 270 -14.77 14.17 16.28
C ILE A 270 -13.58 13.88 17.18
N THR A 271 -13.12 12.64 17.07
CA THR A 271 -11.87 12.14 17.65
C THR A 271 -10.95 11.71 16.53
N THR A 272 -9.72 12.20 16.53
CA THR A 272 -8.76 11.95 15.46
C THR A 272 -7.68 10.98 15.89
N ALA A 273 -7.22 10.15 14.93
CA ALA A 273 -5.97 9.40 15.04
C ALA A 273 -5.12 9.72 13.83
N TYR A 274 -3.90 10.18 14.06
CA TYR A 274 -2.99 10.64 13.01
C TYR A 274 -1.79 9.70 12.84
N LEU A 275 -1.55 9.31 11.59
CA LEU A 275 -0.35 8.63 11.12
C LEU A 275 0.47 9.62 10.30
N PRO A 276 1.55 10.20 10.86
CA PRO A 276 2.39 11.13 10.15
C PRO A 276 3.30 10.41 9.14
N LEU A 277 3.76 11.14 8.12
CA LEU A 277 4.74 10.67 7.15
C LEU A 277 6.06 10.31 7.83
N ASP A 278 6.58 11.19 8.66
CA ASP A 278 7.77 10.93 9.50
C ASP A 278 7.32 10.51 10.90
N ASN A 279 7.65 9.28 11.24
CA ASN A 279 7.35 8.70 12.55
C ASN A 279 8.60 8.44 13.40
N THR A 280 9.76 8.95 13.00
CA THR A 280 11.07 8.68 13.62
C THR A 280 11.07 9.03 15.10
N ASP A 281 10.49 10.15 15.49
CA ASP A 281 10.47 10.63 16.87
C ASP A 281 9.73 9.69 17.85
N PHE A 282 8.74 8.93 17.35
CA PHE A 282 8.03 7.95 18.17
C PHE A 282 8.89 6.77 18.59
N PHE A 283 9.96 6.49 17.85
CA PHE A 283 10.85 5.33 18.05
C PHE A 283 12.22 5.71 18.61
N ASN A 284 12.44 6.98 18.92
CA ASN A 284 13.70 7.47 19.50
C ASN A 284 13.70 7.26 21.04
N THR A 285 13.53 6.01 21.46
CA THR A 285 13.47 5.59 22.86
C THR A 285 14.00 4.17 23.01
N ASP A 286 14.46 3.85 24.24
CA ASP A 286 14.95 2.51 24.60
C ASP A 286 13.87 1.55 25.12
N LEU A 287 12.61 1.94 25.06
CA LEU A 287 11.50 1.10 25.49
C LEU A 287 11.34 -0.16 24.61
N ASN A 288 10.86 -1.24 25.20
CA ASN A 288 10.36 -2.38 24.42
C ASN A 288 8.98 -2.07 23.82
N LEU A 289 8.51 -2.91 22.89
CA LEU A 289 7.25 -2.67 22.19
C LEU A 289 6.04 -2.59 23.13
N VAL A 290 6.00 -3.41 24.17
CA VAL A 290 4.86 -3.43 25.10
C VAL A 290 4.78 -2.13 25.89
N ASP A 291 5.91 -1.71 26.47
CA ASP A 291 5.99 -0.48 27.25
C ASP A 291 5.77 0.75 26.37
N TRP A 292 6.30 0.70 25.13
CA TRP A 292 6.06 1.75 24.14
C TRP A 292 4.58 1.90 23.79
N LEU A 293 3.91 0.79 23.45
CA LEU A 293 2.49 0.81 23.08
C LEU A 293 1.61 1.25 24.25
N SER A 294 1.97 0.87 25.49
CA SER A 294 1.24 1.23 26.71
C SER A 294 1.20 2.73 27.00
N GLN A 295 2.06 3.53 26.37
CA GLN A 295 2.02 5.00 26.50
C GLN A 295 0.82 5.63 25.77
N PHE A 296 0.18 4.92 24.84
CA PHE A 296 -0.82 5.46 23.91
C PHE A 296 -2.26 4.99 24.19
N GLY A 297 -2.46 4.11 25.14
CA GLY A 297 -3.79 3.64 25.50
C GLY A 297 -3.83 2.94 26.85
N GLU A 298 -5.03 2.79 27.38
CA GLU A 298 -5.27 2.07 28.63
C GLU A 298 -5.34 0.56 28.37
N GLY A 299 -4.73 -0.21 29.24
CA GLY A 299 -4.75 -1.68 29.18
C GLY A 299 -3.61 -2.31 29.96
N ASN A 300 -3.78 -3.58 30.33
CA ASN A 300 -2.72 -4.32 30.97
C ASN A 300 -1.74 -4.91 29.94
N GLU A 301 -0.62 -5.43 30.42
CA GLU A 301 0.41 -6.03 29.57
C GLU A 301 -0.11 -7.13 28.62
N VAL A 302 -1.06 -7.94 29.09
CA VAL A 302 -1.67 -9.01 28.29
C VAL A 302 -2.47 -8.44 27.11
N TYR A 303 -3.21 -7.36 27.36
CA TYR A 303 -3.97 -6.66 26.34
C TYR A 303 -3.03 -6.05 25.27
N MET A 304 -1.95 -5.39 25.68
CA MET A 304 -0.96 -4.81 24.76
C MET A 304 -0.24 -5.90 23.94
N LYS A 305 0.15 -7.01 24.56
CA LYS A 305 0.71 -8.18 23.87
C LYS A 305 -0.27 -8.78 22.85
N GLY A 306 -1.57 -8.80 23.17
CA GLY A 306 -2.62 -9.22 22.24
C GLY A 306 -2.72 -8.32 21.00
N PHE A 307 -2.60 -7.00 21.19
CA PHE A 307 -2.54 -6.04 20.08
C PHE A 307 -1.32 -6.25 19.21
N LEU A 308 -0.14 -6.34 19.82
CA LEU A 308 1.11 -6.58 19.12
C LEU A 308 1.10 -7.93 18.39
N GLY A 309 0.52 -8.97 18.99
CA GLY A 309 0.34 -10.27 18.35
C GLY A 309 -0.50 -10.19 17.08
N ARG A 310 -1.58 -9.40 17.07
CA ARG A 310 -2.34 -9.12 15.84
C ARG A 310 -1.52 -8.38 14.78
N MET A 311 -0.57 -7.55 15.19
CA MET A 311 0.38 -6.87 14.29
C MET A 311 1.59 -7.73 13.93
N LEU A 312 1.50 -9.05 14.13
CA LEU A 312 2.52 -10.05 13.79
C LEU A 312 3.79 -10.03 14.65
N PHE A 313 3.74 -9.38 15.81
CA PHE A 313 4.80 -9.49 16.80
C PHE A 313 4.49 -10.63 17.76
N SER A 314 5.29 -11.70 17.75
CA SER A 314 5.03 -12.91 18.53
C SER A 314 6.18 -13.26 19.47
N GLY A 315 5.87 -13.93 20.58
CA GLY A 315 6.86 -14.43 21.52
C GLY A 315 7.77 -13.35 22.08
N GLU A 316 9.08 -13.51 21.91
CA GLU A 316 10.09 -12.57 22.39
C GLU A 316 10.20 -11.28 21.57
N GLU A 317 9.59 -11.23 20.39
CA GLU A 317 9.64 -10.02 19.54
C GLU A 317 9.00 -8.81 20.20
N VAL A 318 7.99 -9.01 21.04
CA VAL A 318 7.34 -7.91 21.79
C VAL A 318 8.26 -7.25 22.84
N LEU A 319 9.37 -7.90 23.18
CA LEU A 319 10.40 -7.39 24.09
C LEU A 319 11.55 -6.69 23.37
N LYS A 320 11.57 -6.68 22.04
CA LYS A 320 12.55 -5.91 21.26
C LYS A 320 12.42 -4.41 21.57
N LYS A 321 13.56 -3.71 21.62
CA LYS A 321 13.56 -2.25 21.68
C LYS A 321 12.97 -1.67 20.40
N VAL A 322 12.13 -0.65 20.52
CA VAL A 322 11.51 -0.01 19.35
C VAL A 322 12.51 0.69 18.43
N SER A 323 13.67 1.08 18.95
CA SER A 323 14.73 1.71 18.16
C SER A 323 15.38 0.80 17.10
N VAL A 324 15.31 -0.54 17.28
CA VAL A 324 15.93 -1.51 16.34
C VAL A 324 14.95 -2.08 15.31
N LEU A 325 13.70 -1.62 15.30
CA LEU A 325 12.66 -2.09 14.38
C LEU A 325 12.94 -1.65 12.93
N SER A 326 12.61 -2.51 11.99
CA SER A 326 12.57 -2.18 10.55
C SER A 326 11.46 -1.16 10.24
N GLY A 327 11.52 -0.53 9.06
CA GLY A 327 10.49 0.42 8.62
C GLY A 327 9.07 -0.17 8.64
N GLY A 328 8.90 -1.38 8.13
CA GLY A 328 7.60 -2.08 8.15
C GLY A 328 7.13 -2.45 9.56
N GLU A 329 8.04 -2.88 10.45
CA GLU A 329 7.71 -3.14 11.84
C GLU A 329 7.27 -1.85 12.57
N LYS A 330 7.99 -0.73 12.37
CA LYS A 330 7.60 0.59 12.89
C LYS A 330 6.21 1.01 12.40
N MET A 331 5.94 0.82 11.11
CA MET A 331 4.63 1.15 10.54
C MET A 331 3.50 0.31 11.17
N ARG A 332 3.69 -1.00 11.35
CA ARG A 332 2.73 -1.86 12.05
C ARG A 332 2.52 -1.42 13.51
N CYS A 333 3.57 -0.98 14.20
CA CYS A 333 3.45 -0.38 15.54
C CYS A 333 2.62 0.90 15.53
N MET A 334 2.82 1.79 14.56
CA MET A 334 2.04 3.01 14.41
C MET A 334 0.55 2.71 14.14
N ILE A 335 0.25 1.70 13.32
CA ILE A 335 -1.12 1.24 13.09
C ILE A 335 -1.73 0.69 14.39
N ALA A 336 -0.98 -0.10 15.17
CA ALA A 336 -1.44 -0.57 16.49
C ALA A 336 -1.77 0.59 17.44
N ARG A 337 -0.90 1.59 17.50
CA ARG A 337 -1.12 2.83 18.28
C ARG A 337 -2.41 3.54 17.86
N MET A 338 -2.66 3.65 16.56
CA MET A 338 -3.89 4.28 16.06
C MET A 338 -5.14 3.50 16.43
N GLN A 339 -5.09 2.16 16.35
CA GLN A 339 -6.23 1.32 16.75
C GLN A 339 -6.63 1.50 18.21
N LEU A 340 -5.67 1.70 19.11
CA LEU A 340 -5.94 1.94 20.55
C LEU A 340 -6.76 3.20 20.80
N ARG A 341 -6.72 4.18 19.89
CA ARG A 341 -7.46 5.44 20.06
C ARG A 341 -8.95 5.34 19.78
N ASN A 342 -9.39 4.28 19.12
CA ASN A 342 -10.81 4.11 18.72
C ASN A 342 -11.41 5.38 18.09
N ALA A 343 -10.62 6.12 17.35
CA ALA A 343 -11.00 7.39 16.74
C ALA A 343 -12.08 7.19 15.69
N ASN A 344 -12.91 8.20 15.44
CA ASN A 344 -13.93 8.20 14.39
C ASN A 344 -13.53 8.98 13.13
N CYS A 345 -12.34 9.58 13.13
CA CYS A 345 -11.71 10.17 11.96
C CYS A 345 -10.22 9.77 11.91
N LEU A 346 -9.82 9.07 10.85
CA LEU A 346 -8.43 8.68 10.62
C LEU A 346 -7.76 9.68 9.68
N ILE A 347 -6.55 10.11 10.03
CA ILE A 347 -5.71 10.98 9.20
C ILE A 347 -4.44 10.22 8.89
N LEU A 348 -4.18 9.96 7.60
CA LEU A 348 -3.15 9.03 7.16
C LEU A 348 -2.27 9.70 6.10
N ASP A 349 -1.04 10.02 6.45
CA ASP A 349 -0.07 10.55 5.50
C ASP A 349 0.77 9.41 4.90
N THR A 350 0.47 9.02 3.68
CA THR A 350 1.12 7.96 2.90
C THR A 350 1.26 6.63 3.68
N PRO A 351 0.15 6.05 4.14
CA PRO A 351 0.16 4.95 5.11
C PRO A 351 0.68 3.62 4.56
N THR A 352 0.79 3.47 3.25
CA THR A 352 1.25 2.26 2.58
C THR A 352 2.78 2.18 2.47
N ASN A 353 3.49 3.28 2.74
CA ASN A 353 4.94 3.29 2.71
C ASN A 353 5.53 2.29 3.71
N HIS A 354 6.54 1.54 3.28
CA HIS A 354 7.25 0.53 4.07
C HIS A 354 6.42 -0.68 4.51
N LEU A 355 5.17 -0.82 4.07
CA LEU A 355 4.37 -2.01 4.31
C LEU A 355 4.59 -3.04 3.21
N ASP A 356 4.59 -4.33 3.59
CA ASP A 356 4.52 -5.44 2.66
C ASP A 356 3.10 -5.59 2.07
N LEU A 357 2.98 -6.32 0.97
CA LEU A 357 1.69 -6.52 0.26
C LEU A 357 0.59 -7.06 1.18
N GLU A 358 0.92 -7.99 2.09
CA GLU A 358 0.00 -8.57 3.03
C GLU A 358 -0.55 -7.53 4.02
N SER A 359 0.33 -6.66 4.52
CA SER A 359 -0.05 -5.56 5.42
C SER A 359 -0.87 -4.49 4.70
N ILE A 360 -0.49 -4.10 3.47
CA ILE A 360 -1.27 -3.17 2.63
C ILE A 360 -2.67 -3.74 2.39
N GLN A 361 -2.76 -5.01 2.03
CA GLN A 361 -4.04 -5.66 1.75
C GLN A 361 -4.95 -5.73 2.99
N ALA A 362 -4.40 -6.09 4.16
CA ALA A 362 -5.13 -6.12 5.42
C ALA A 362 -5.62 -4.72 5.81
N PHE A 363 -4.78 -3.70 5.63
CA PHE A 363 -5.10 -2.31 5.91
C PHE A 363 -6.20 -1.80 4.99
N ASN A 364 -6.05 -2.00 3.69
CA ASN A 364 -7.04 -1.63 2.68
C ASN A 364 -8.41 -2.25 2.95
N ASN A 365 -8.45 -3.56 3.19
CA ASN A 365 -9.69 -4.29 3.45
C ASN A 365 -10.44 -3.74 4.69
N ASN A 366 -9.72 -3.32 5.73
CA ASN A 366 -10.35 -2.73 6.90
C ASN A 366 -10.85 -1.31 6.63
N LEU A 367 -10.07 -0.47 5.94
CA LEU A 367 -10.47 0.91 5.63
C LEU A 367 -11.68 0.98 4.68
N LYS A 368 -11.81 0.01 3.76
CA LYS A 368 -13.03 -0.10 2.91
C LYS A 368 -14.31 -0.22 3.75
N THR A 369 -14.26 -0.97 4.83
CA THR A 369 -15.42 -1.25 5.70
C THR A 369 -15.52 -0.33 6.92
N TYR A 370 -14.51 0.50 7.16
CA TYR A 370 -14.48 1.43 8.28
C TYR A 370 -15.62 2.45 8.19
N LYS A 371 -16.37 2.60 9.29
CA LYS A 371 -17.58 3.44 9.35
C LYS A 371 -17.32 4.90 9.72
N GLY A 372 -16.11 5.24 10.11
CA GLY A 372 -15.69 6.63 10.36
C GLY A 372 -15.23 7.33 9.11
N ASN A 373 -14.77 8.57 9.27
CA ASN A 373 -14.18 9.37 8.20
C ASN A 373 -12.70 9.05 8.04
N ILE A 374 -12.20 9.21 6.81
CA ILE A 374 -10.79 9.02 6.48
C ILE A 374 -10.31 10.20 5.67
N LEU A 375 -9.22 10.83 6.11
CA LEU A 375 -8.49 11.85 5.38
C LEU A 375 -7.10 11.29 5.11
N PHE A 376 -6.71 11.09 3.85
CA PHE A 376 -5.45 10.41 3.57
C PHE A 376 -4.75 10.93 2.32
N SER A 377 -3.46 10.68 2.23
CA SER A 377 -2.66 10.76 1.01
C SER A 377 -2.10 9.38 0.70
N SER A 378 -1.89 9.05 -0.55
CA SER A 378 -1.25 7.80 -0.97
C SER A 378 -0.69 7.93 -2.39
N HIS A 379 0.31 7.11 -2.69
CA HIS A 379 0.78 6.85 -4.06
C HIS A 379 0.33 5.48 -4.57
N ASP A 380 -0.29 4.67 -3.72
CA ASP A 380 -0.86 3.37 -4.08
C ASP A 380 -2.20 3.58 -4.77
N HIS A 381 -2.23 3.36 -6.09
CA HIS A 381 -3.39 3.56 -6.95
C HIS A 381 -4.59 2.74 -6.47
N GLU A 382 -4.41 1.44 -6.23
CA GLU A 382 -5.47 0.53 -5.79
C GLU A 382 -6.01 0.93 -4.40
N PHE A 383 -5.14 1.42 -3.51
CA PHE A 383 -5.55 1.92 -2.21
C PHE A 383 -6.44 3.16 -2.33
N ILE A 384 -6.08 4.11 -3.20
CA ILE A 384 -6.90 5.28 -3.47
C ILE A 384 -8.24 4.87 -4.08
N GLN A 385 -8.20 4.09 -5.17
CA GLN A 385 -9.38 3.66 -5.93
C GLN A 385 -10.41 2.93 -5.06
N THR A 386 -9.95 2.13 -4.10
CA THR A 386 -10.84 1.28 -3.29
C THR A 386 -11.30 1.92 -1.99
N VAL A 387 -10.58 2.91 -1.47
CA VAL A 387 -10.90 3.57 -0.18
C VAL A 387 -11.59 4.92 -0.38
N ALA A 388 -11.11 5.75 -1.32
CA ALA A 388 -11.61 7.11 -1.49
C ALA A 388 -13.00 7.13 -2.14
N ASN A 389 -13.87 8.03 -1.66
CA ASN A 389 -15.11 8.41 -2.34
C ASN A 389 -15.13 9.91 -2.73
N ARG A 390 -14.07 10.64 -2.39
CA ARG A 390 -13.89 12.06 -2.70
C ARG A 390 -12.41 12.38 -2.87
N ILE A 391 -12.10 13.21 -3.85
CA ILE A 391 -10.74 13.61 -4.20
C ILE A 391 -10.62 15.12 -4.01
N ILE A 392 -9.63 15.56 -3.23
CA ILE A 392 -9.27 16.96 -3.07
C ILE A 392 -7.81 17.14 -3.49
N GLU A 393 -7.55 17.84 -4.59
CA GLU A 393 -6.20 18.17 -5.02
C GLU A 393 -5.82 19.58 -4.56
N LEU A 394 -4.78 19.65 -3.73
CA LEU A 394 -4.23 20.92 -3.23
C LEU A 394 -3.29 21.52 -4.27
N THR A 395 -3.56 22.74 -4.67
CA THR A 395 -2.79 23.44 -5.71
C THR A 395 -2.34 24.84 -5.24
N PRO A 396 -1.34 25.43 -5.89
CA PRO A 396 -0.94 26.81 -5.58
C PRO A 396 -2.05 27.86 -5.76
N ASN A 397 -3.08 27.57 -6.55
CA ASN A 397 -4.17 28.49 -6.90
C ASN A 397 -5.55 28.02 -6.38
N GLY A 398 -5.60 27.27 -5.31
CA GLY A 398 -6.84 26.77 -4.70
C GLY A 398 -6.91 25.25 -4.67
N ILE A 399 -8.10 24.68 -4.82
CA ILE A 399 -8.33 23.22 -4.78
C ILE A 399 -9.13 22.75 -6.00
N ILE A 400 -8.95 21.47 -6.33
CA ILE A 400 -9.88 20.72 -7.18
C ILE A 400 -10.58 19.72 -6.25
N ASP A 401 -11.89 19.84 -6.11
CA ASP A 401 -12.71 19.00 -5.22
C ASP A 401 -13.75 18.25 -6.04
N LYS A 402 -13.67 16.91 -6.05
CA LYS A 402 -14.52 16.04 -6.87
C LYS A 402 -14.95 14.81 -6.10
N MET A 403 -16.25 14.50 -6.21
CA MET A 403 -16.82 13.21 -5.80
C MET A 403 -16.89 12.29 -7.01
N MET A 404 -15.81 11.57 -7.27
CA MET A 404 -15.69 10.64 -8.39
C MET A 404 -14.64 9.57 -8.06
N GLU A 405 -14.62 8.51 -8.84
CA GLU A 405 -13.61 7.47 -8.72
C GLU A 405 -12.25 7.95 -9.20
N TYR A 406 -11.19 7.39 -8.65
CA TYR A 406 -9.84 7.84 -8.94
C TYR A 406 -9.43 7.61 -10.40
N ASP A 407 -9.79 6.46 -10.98
CA ASP A 407 -9.54 6.16 -12.40
C ASP A 407 -10.19 7.19 -13.33
N GLU A 408 -11.42 7.57 -13.03
CA GLU A 408 -12.12 8.62 -13.78
C GLU A 408 -11.41 9.97 -13.63
N TYR A 409 -10.93 10.28 -12.41
CA TYR A 409 -10.22 11.53 -12.14
C TYR A 409 -8.95 11.69 -12.96
N ILE A 410 -8.11 10.65 -13.03
CA ILE A 410 -6.82 10.71 -13.72
C ILE A 410 -6.95 10.63 -15.25
N THR A 411 -8.02 10.00 -15.77
CA THR A 411 -8.23 9.84 -17.21
C THR A 411 -9.01 10.98 -17.84
N SER A 412 -9.79 11.73 -17.06
CA SER A 412 -10.67 12.81 -17.55
C SER A 412 -9.90 13.99 -18.14
N ASP A 413 -10.15 14.29 -19.41
CA ASP A 413 -9.53 15.46 -20.08
C ASP A 413 -9.95 16.78 -19.43
N HIS A 414 -11.19 16.88 -18.94
CA HIS A 414 -11.64 18.05 -18.19
C HIS A 414 -10.82 18.27 -16.92
N ILE A 415 -10.49 17.21 -16.19
CA ILE A 415 -9.64 17.31 -15.00
C ILE A 415 -8.21 17.70 -15.38
N LYS A 416 -7.66 17.15 -16.47
CA LYS A 416 -6.33 17.54 -16.97
C LYS A 416 -6.26 19.03 -17.31
N GLU A 417 -7.26 19.56 -17.99
CA GLU A 417 -7.35 21.01 -18.28
C GLU A 417 -7.47 21.85 -17.00
N LEU A 418 -8.29 21.40 -16.05
CA LEU A 418 -8.47 22.07 -14.77
C LEU A 418 -7.17 22.09 -13.96
N ARG A 419 -6.46 20.96 -13.91
CA ARG A 419 -5.15 20.82 -13.26
C ARG A 419 -4.12 21.76 -13.90
N ALA A 420 -4.01 21.79 -15.23
CA ALA A 420 -3.11 22.69 -15.94
C ALA A 420 -3.36 24.17 -15.54
N LYS A 421 -4.62 24.58 -15.50
CA LYS A 421 -5.02 25.94 -15.07
C LYS A 421 -4.65 26.20 -13.60
N MET A 422 -4.93 25.24 -12.70
CA MET A 422 -4.73 25.42 -11.26
C MET A 422 -3.25 25.38 -10.86
N TYR A 423 -2.40 24.68 -11.61
CA TYR A 423 -0.95 24.69 -11.43
C TYR A 423 -0.24 25.81 -12.22
N GLY A 424 -0.95 26.48 -13.15
CA GLY A 424 -0.38 27.54 -13.97
C GLY A 424 0.50 27.03 -15.10
N ASP A 425 0.25 25.81 -15.56
CA ASP A 425 0.90 25.25 -16.76
C ASP A 425 0.45 26.04 -17.99
N LYS A 426 1.39 26.37 -18.87
CA LYS A 426 1.15 27.15 -20.11
C LYS A 426 0.84 26.21 -21.27
#